data_abb8aef5529e89284ed85d115517426f
#
_entry.id   abb8aef5529e89284ed85d115517426f
#
_cell.length_a   1.000
_cell.length_b   1.000
_cell.length_c   1.000
_cell.angle_alpha   90.00
_cell.angle_beta   90.00
_cell.angle_gamma   90.00
#
_symmetry.space_group_name_H-M   'P 1'
#
loop_
_entity.id
_entity.type
_entity.pdbx_description
1 polymer ?
#
loop_
_entity_poly.entity_id
_entity_poly.type
_entity_poly.pdbx_seq_one_letter_code
_entity_poly.pdbx_strand_id
1 'polypeptide(L)'
;MPTLEVNGVRLYYELHGPEIAPVLVLNNGLIMSAASSWVFQTAALSKDYRLLLYDCRGQGQSDHPEGAYSMELHADDLAALLEALDIDRAHIAGISYGGEIAQVFALNYPQKTRSLILIDTVSEVDESLRLVIQSWVDCVEAENAVAFFNASVPWNFSPRWIEANAAVLEDAKERYKLLDFPAVKRLCEAFFKVNYTSRLEEIDDPTCIMVGELDLIKGPRFAKIIHRAIPHAEYHLIKGAGHASCWEKPEEFNAIILDFLAKQP
;
A
#
# COMPACT_ATOMS: atom_id res chain seq x y z
N MET A 1 -0.11 -20.81 9.69
CA MET A 1 -0.67 -19.56 9.19
C MET A 1 -0.99 -19.78 7.71
N PRO A 2 -2.10 -19.26 7.18
CA PRO A 2 -2.50 -19.58 5.82
C PRO A 2 -1.53 -18.97 4.81
N THR A 3 -1.03 -19.83 3.92
CA THR A 3 -0.22 -19.45 2.76
C THR A 3 -0.75 -20.19 1.55
N LEU A 4 -0.67 -19.57 0.38
CA LEU A 4 -1.01 -20.18 -0.91
C LEU A 4 0.17 -20.02 -1.87
N GLU A 5 0.43 -21.07 -2.64
CA GLU A 5 1.37 -21.00 -3.74
C GLU A 5 0.62 -20.58 -5.00
N VAL A 6 0.93 -19.37 -5.49
CA VAL A 6 0.29 -18.75 -6.64
C VAL A 6 1.36 -18.06 -7.48
N ASN A 7 1.26 -18.09 -8.79
CA ASN A 7 2.18 -17.41 -9.70
C ASN A 7 3.69 -17.68 -9.38
N GLY A 8 4.01 -18.92 -8.93
CA GLY A 8 5.37 -19.34 -8.59
C GLY A 8 5.96 -18.71 -7.32
N VAL A 9 5.11 -18.20 -6.42
CA VAL A 9 5.49 -17.64 -5.12
C VAL A 9 4.49 -18.08 -4.05
N ARG A 10 4.97 -18.34 -2.85
CA ARG A 10 4.11 -18.60 -1.70
C ARG A 10 3.78 -17.28 -1.01
N LEU A 11 2.51 -16.90 -1.05
CA LEU A 11 2.00 -15.69 -0.41
C LEU A 11 1.33 -16.01 0.93
N TYR A 12 1.67 -15.24 1.95
CA TYR A 12 0.95 -15.19 3.23
C TYR A 12 -0.28 -14.30 3.08
N TYR A 13 -1.42 -14.75 3.64
CA TYR A 13 -2.64 -13.94 3.65
C TYR A 13 -3.45 -14.15 4.93
N GLU A 14 -4.35 -13.23 5.20
CA GLU A 14 -5.34 -13.27 6.27
C GLU A 14 -6.71 -12.90 5.72
N LEU A 15 -7.76 -13.58 6.22
CA LEU A 15 -9.14 -13.23 5.94
C LEU A 15 -9.84 -12.86 7.26
N HIS A 16 -10.46 -11.68 7.29
CA HIS A 16 -11.18 -11.17 8.45
C HIS A 16 -12.60 -10.72 8.03
N GLY A 17 -13.57 -10.90 8.92
CA GLY A 17 -14.96 -10.49 8.68
C GLY A 17 -15.87 -11.60 8.14
N PRO A 18 -17.14 -11.27 7.81
CA PRO A 18 -18.14 -12.25 7.39
C PRO A 18 -17.77 -12.86 6.03
N GLU A 19 -17.91 -14.18 5.92
CA GLU A 19 -17.55 -14.93 4.70
C GLU A 19 -18.32 -14.48 3.45
N ILE A 20 -19.59 -14.10 3.63
CA ILE A 20 -20.49 -13.68 2.54
C ILE A 20 -20.45 -12.19 2.23
N ALA A 21 -19.69 -11.39 3.00
CA ALA A 21 -19.58 -9.96 2.77
C ALA A 21 -18.74 -9.67 1.50
N PRO A 22 -18.93 -8.48 0.87
CA PRO A 22 -18.07 -8.05 -0.23
C PRO A 22 -16.61 -8.04 0.20
N VAL A 23 -15.72 -8.49 -0.69
CA VAL A 23 -14.29 -8.55 -0.39
C VAL A 23 -13.64 -7.17 -0.56
N LEU A 24 -12.84 -6.78 0.44
CA LEU A 24 -11.95 -5.64 0.39
C LEU A 24 -10.50 -6.11 0.54
N VAL A 25 -9.72 -5.96 -0.52
CA VAL A 25 -8.27 -6.23 -0.51
C VAL A 25 -7.54 -5.02 0.04
N LEU A 26 -6.59 -5.26 0.95
CA LEU A 26 -5.76 -4.22 1.54
C LEU A 26 -4.27 -4.47 1.19
N ASN A 27 -3.75 -3.71 0.20
CA ASN A 27 -2.35 -3.79 -0.24
C ASN A 27 -1.46 -2.95 0.66
N ASN A 28 -0.40 -3.57 1.21
CA ASN A 28 0.51 -2.95 2.18
C ASN A 28 1.45 -1.91 1.57
N GLY A 29 1.90 -0.97 2.39
CA GLY A 29 3.05 -0.10 2.06
C GLY A 29 4.38 -0.87 2.02
N LEU A 30 5.43 -0.21 1.54
CA LEU A 30 6.79 -0.77 1.50
C LEU A 30 7.25 -1.16 2.91
N ILE A 31 7.95 -2.30 3.05
CA ILE A 31 8.49 -2.86 4.31
C ILE A 31 7.46 -3.17 5.41
N MET A 32 6.17 -3.06 5.08
CA MET A 32 5.09 -3.38 6.01
C MET A 32 4.58 -4.80 5.76
N SER A 33 3.79 -5.32 6.69
CA SER A 33 3.13 -6.62 6.57
C SER A 33 1.62 -6.51 6.73
N ALA A 34 0.89 -7.53 6.34
CA ALA A 34 -0.56 -7.66 6.53
C ALA A 34 -0.95 -7.32 7.98
N ALA A 35 -0.26 -7.90 8.95
CA ALA A 35 -0.53 -7.69 10.37
C ALA A 35 -0.21 -6.27 10.85
N SER A 36 0.81 -5.59 10.28
CA SER A 36 1.26 -4.30 10.79
C SER A 36 0.66 -3.10 10.07
N SER A 37 0.42 -3.18 8.76
CA SER A 37 -0.12 -2.05 8.00
C SER A 37 -1.50 -1.61 8.48
N TRP A 38 -2.38 -2.57 8.76
CA TRP A 38 -3.82 -2.36 8.89
C TRP A 38 -4.37 -2.59 10.30
N VAL A 39 -3.49 -2.51 11.31
CA VAL A 39 -3.81 -2.79 12.72
C VAL A 39 -4.99 -1.95 13.26
N PHE A 40 -5.14 -0.71 12.81
CA PHE A 40 -6.23 0.19 13.22
C PHE A 40 -7.45 0.14 12.28
N GLN A 41 -7.36 -0.57 11.15
CA GLN A 41 -8.41 -0.68 10.14
C GLN A 41 -9.19 -1.98 10.27
N THR A 42 -8.49 -3.08 10.57
CA THR A 42 -9.06 -4.44 10.56
C THR A 42 -10.33 -4.56 11.38
N ALA A 43 -10.33 -4.11 12.63
CA ALA A 43 -11.50 -4.24 13.52
C ALA A 43 -12.70 -3.36 13.09
N ALA A 44 -12.45 -2.25 12.40
CA ALA A 44 -13.51 -1.37 11.94
C ALA A 44 -14.12 -1.88 10.63
N LEU A 45 -13.28 -2.18 9.63
CA LEU A 45 -13.71 -2.54 8.29
C LEU A 45 -14.26 -3.96 8.19
N SER A 46 -13.76 -4.89 9.02
CA SER A 46 -14.21 -6.30 9.03
C SER A 46 -15.63 -6.51 9.56
N LYS A 47 -16.30 -5.46 10.04
CA LYS A 47 -17.71 -5.54 10.44
C LYS A 47 -18.65 -5.72 9.24
N ASP A 48 -18.33 -5.05 8.14
CA ASP A 48 -19.17 -4.96 6.96
C ASP A 48 -18.55 -5.59 5.71
N TYR A 49 -17.22 -5.83 5.72
CA TYR A 49 -16.46 -6.36 4.57
C TYR A 49 -15.66 -7.59 4.97
N ARG A 50 -15.50 -8.51 4.02
CA ARG A 50 -14.52 -9.60 4.11
C ARG A 50 -13.17 -9.08 3.67
N LEU A 51 -12.28 -8.77 4.64
CA LEU A 51 -10.95 -8.24 4.36
C LEU A 51 -10.03 -9.35 3.89
N LEU A 52 -9.32 -9.12 2.80
CA LEU A 52 -8.16 -9.88 2.38
C LEU A 52 -6.91 -9.02 2.60
N LEU A 53 -6.13 -9.35 3.63
CA LEU A 53 -4.82 -8.81 3.88
C LEU A 53 -3.80 -9.82 3.38
N TYR A 54 -2.73 -9.38 2.74
CA TYR A 54 -1.67 -10.27 2.30
C TYR A 54 -0.31 -9.56 2.28
N ASP A 55 0.74 -10.33 2.40
CA ASP A 55 2.09 -9.85 2.17
C ASP A 55 2.44 -10.07 0.70
N CYS A 56 2.79 -9.03 -0.05
CA CYS A 56 3.23 -9.21 -1.42
C CYS A 56 4.61 -9.91 -1.44
N ARG A 57 5.00 -10.48 -2.59
CA ARG A 57 6.36 -11.06 -2.73
C ARG A 57 7.43 -10.10 -2.25
N GLY A 58 8.41 -10.61 -1.52
CA GLY A 58 9.49 -9.80 -0.96
C GLY A 58 9.15 -9.07 0.33
N GLN A 59 7.95 -9.26 0.90
CA GLN A 59 7.56 -8.65 2.16
C GLN A 59 7.02 -9.68 3.17
N GLY A 60 7.19 -9.37 4.45
CA GLY A 60 6.56 -10.04 5.58
C GLY A 60 6.83 -11.54 5.63
N GLN A 61 5.76 -12.35 5.61
CA GLN A 61 5.80 -13.81 5.71
C GLN A 61 5.66 -14.51 4.34
N SER A 62 5.53 -13.74 3.26
CA SER A 62 5.57 -14.27 1.90
C SER A 62 6.99 -14.62 1.49
N ASP A 63 7.15 -15.41 0.43
CA ASP A 63 8.47 -15.71 -0.11
C ASP A 63 9.15 -14.45 -0.67
N HIS A 64 10.49 -14.44 -0.59
CA HIS A 64 11.34 -13.36 -1.08
C HIS A 64 12.21 -13.87 -2.26
N PRO A 65 11.61 -14.27 -3.39
CA PRO A 65 12.36 -14.87 -4.48
C PRO A 65 13.41 -13.92 -5.04
N GLU A 66 14.47 -14.49 -5.58
CA GLU A 66 15.46 -13.75 -6.36
C GLU A 66 14.86 -13.27 -7.69
N GLY A 67 15.53 -12.29 -8.34
CA GLY A 67 15.09 -11.71 -9.60
C GLY A 67 14.43 -10.35 -9.46
N ALA A 68 14.13 -9.74 -10.58
CA ALA A 68 13.52 -8.41 -10.61
C ALA A 68 12.03 -8.45 -10.25
N TYR A 69 11.59 -7.49 -9.44
CA TYR A 69 10.16 -7.25 -9.18
C TYR A 69 9.63 -6.13 -10.08
N SER A 70 8.31 -6.10 -10.25
CA SER A 70 7.59 -5.00 -10.89
C SER A 70 6.18 -4.88 -10.33
N MET A 71 5.51 -3.75 -10.56
CA MET A 71 4.12 -3.56 -10.13
C MET A 71 3.18 -4.51 -10.87
N GLU A 72 3.46 -4.82 -12.13
CA GLU A 72 2.73 -5.81 -12.93
C GLU A 72 2.83 -7.20 -12.29
N LEU A 73 4.05 -7.61 -11.90
CA LEU A 73 4.25 -8.91 -11.26
C LEU A 73 3.50 -9.02 -9.92
N HIS A 74 3.47 -7.95 -9.11
CA HIS A 74 2.68 -7.91 -7.88
C HIS A 74 1.17 -7.94 -8.17
N ALA A 75 0.70 -7.27 -9.23
CA ALA A 75 -0.70 -7.30 -9.65
C ALA A 75 -1.10 -8.70 -10.15
N ASP A 76 -0.21 -9.38 -10.89
CA ASP A 76 -0.41 -10.76 -11.35
C ASP A 76 -0.48 -11.73 -10.15
N ASP A 77 0.36 -11.54 -9.13
CA ASP A 77 0.31 -12.31 -7.88
C ASP A 77 -1.03 -12.14 -7.15
N LEU A 78 -1.51 -10.89 -7.04
CA LEU A 78 -2.81 -10.62 -6.43
C LEU A 78 -3.95 -11.25 -7.23
N ALA A 79 -3.91 -11.17 -8.57
CA ALA A 79 -4.93 -11.79 -9.42
C ALA A 79 -4.98 -13.31 -9.24
N ALA A 80 -3.81 -13.95 -9.16
CA ALA A 80 -3.69 -15.39 -8.90
C ALA A 80 -4.14 -15.76 -7.46
N LEU A 81 -3.86 -14.91 -6.48
CA LEU A 81 -4.34 -15.09 -5.10
C LEU A 81 -5.86 -15.02 -5.01
N LEU A 82 -6.49 -14.04 -5.67
CA LEU A 82 -7.95 -13.92 -5.73
C LEU A 82 -8.58 -15.15 -6.39
N GLU A 83 -8.01 -15.64 -7.49
CA GLU A 83 -8.48 -16.84 -8.18
C GLU A 83 -8.38 -18.08 -7.28
N ALA A 84 -7.26 -18.28 -6.60
CA ALA A 84 -7.04 -19.40 -5.68
C ALA A 84 -7.94 -19.36 -4.43
N LEU A 85 -8.53 -18.20 -4.12
CA LEU A 85 -9.49 -17.99 -3.02
C LEU A 85 -10.95 -17.97 -3.49
N ASP A 86 -11.22 -18.28 -4.78
CA ASP A 86 -12.54 -18.22 -5.41
C ASP A 86 -13.19 -16.82 -5.27
N ILE A 87 -12.38 -15.75 -5.39
CA ILE A 87 -12.83 -14.36 -5.35
C ILE A 87 -12.84 -13.79 -6.76
N ASP A 88 -14.03 -13.68 -7.35
CA ASP A 88 -14.19 -13.18 -8.71
C ASP A 88 -13.91 -11.70 -8.84
N ARG A 89 -14.36 -10.90 -7.87
CA ARG A 89 -14.28 -9.43 -7.89
C ARG A 89 -14.21 -8.86 -6.49
N ALA A 90 -13.36 -7.83 -6.30
CA ALA A 90 -13.13 -7.19 -4.99
C ALA A 90 -12.99 -5.67 -5.08
N HIS A 91 -13.22 -4.97 -3.97
CA HIS A 91 -12.74 -3.61 -3.77
C HIS A 91 -11.23 -3.67 -3.52
N ILE A 92 -10.45 -2.85 -4.21
CA ILE A 92 -8.99 -2.87 -4.14
C ILE A 92 -8.49 -1.59 -3.47
N ALA A 93 -7.98 -1.70 -2.28
CA ALA A 93 -7.35 -0.60 -1.56
C ALA A 93 -5.83 -0.81 -1.48
N GLY A 94 -5.07 0.28 -1.55
CA GLY A 94 -3.62 0.21 -1.36
C GLY A 94 -3.05 1.51 -0.84
N ILE A 95 -2.13 1.39 0.13
CA ILE A 95 -1.37 2.52 0.67
C ILE A 95 0.05 2.50 0.13
N SER A 96 0.56 3.66 -0.27
CA SER A 96 1.95 3.83 -0.69
C SER A 96 2.31 2.84 -1.80
N TYR A 97 3.28 1.95 -1.59
CA TYR A 97 3.67 0.88 -2.52
C TYR A 97 2.48 -0.02 -2.92
N GLY A 98 1.59 -0.30 -1.97
CA GLY A 98 0.35 -1.03 -2.26
C GLY A 98 -0.62 -0.24 -3.14
N GLY A 99 -0.55 1.09 -3.12
CA GLY A 99 -1.33 1.95 -4.01
C GLY A 99 -0.86 1.88 -5.46
N GLU A 100 0.46 1.76 -5.69
CA GLU A 100 1.01 1.53 -7.04
C GLU A 100 0.59 0.15 -7.58
N ILE A 101 0.61 -0.89 -6.72
CA ILE A 101 0.09 -2.22 -7.08
C ILE A 101 -1.40 -2.15 -7.43
N ALA A 102 -2.20 -1.44 -6.62
CA ALA A 102 -3.64 -1.30 -6.82
C ALA A 102 -3.99 -0.61 -8.15
N GLN A 103 -3.24 0.43 -8.54
CA GLN A 103 -3.39 1.09 -9.85
C GLN A 103 -3.15 0.11 -11.00
N VAL A 104 -2.03 -0.63 -10.97
CA VAL A 104 -1.72 -1.60 -12.04
C VAL A 104 -2.70 -2.76 -12.04
N PHE A 105 -3.17 -3.18 -10.87
CA PHE A 105 -4.22 -4.20 -10.79
C PHE A 105 -5.52 -3.73 -11.46
N ALA A 106 -6.00 -2.53 -11.17
CA ALA A 106 -7.21 -1.99 -11.80
C ALA A 106 -7.04 -1.85 -13.33
N LEU A 107 -5.86 -1.41 -13.81
CA LEU A 107 -5.56 -1.29 -15.23
C LEU A 107 -5.52 -2.64 -15.97
N ASN A 108 -4.96 -3.68 -15.36
CA ASN A 108 -4.75 -4.97 -16.00
C ASN A 108 -5.89 -5.96 -15.74
N TYR A 109 -6.64 -5.79 -14.64
CA TYR A 109 -7.73 -6.66 -14.20
C TYR A 109 -9.02 -5.89 -13.88
N PRO A 110 -9.53 -5.03 -14.79
CA PRO A 110 -10.73 -4.22 -14.54
C PRO A 110 -11.95 -5.10 -14.21
N GLN A 111 -12.06 -6.30 -14.81
CA GLN A 111 -13.14 -7.23 -14.53
C GLN A 111 -13.12 -7.81 -13.10
N LYS A 112 -11.95 -7.76 -12.42
CA LYS A 112 -11.79 -8.20 -11.03
C LYS A 112 -11.87 -7.04 -10.02
N THR A 113 -11.97 -5.79 -10.49
CA THR A 113 -12.01 -4.58 -9.67
C THR A 113 -13.45 -4.08 -9.51
N ARG A 114 -13.97 -3.95 -8.27
CA ARG A 114 -15.27 -3.34 -7.97
C ARG A 114 -15.15 -1.83 -7.78
N SER A 115 -14.14 -1.42 -7.06
CA SER A 115 -13.75 -0.03 -6.84
C SER A 115 -12.28 0.03 -6.44
N LEU A 116 -11.69 1.22 -6.54
CA LEU A 116 -10.28 1.47 -6.25
C LEU A 116 -10.12 2.50 -5.14
N ILE A 117 -9.26 2.24 -4.15
CA ILE A 117 -8.94 3.18 -3.08
C ILE A 117 -7.43 3.37 -3.04
N LEU A 118 -7.00 4.57 -3.42
CA LEU A 118 -5.59 4.96 -3.55
C LEU A 118 -5.19 5.88 -2.41
N ILE A 119 -4.25 5.43 -1.58
CA ILE A 119 -3.91 6.10 -0.33
C ILE A 119 -2.42 6.44 -0.33
N ASP A 120 -2.09 7.72 -0.11
CA ASP A 120 -0.70 8.18 0.05
C ASP A 120 0.24 7.57 -1.01
N THR A 121 -0.14 7.64 -2.29
CA THR A 121 0.51 6.93 -3.40
C THR A 121 0.80 7.85 -4.60
N VAL A 122 1.53 7.32 -5.58
CA VAL A 122 1.91 8.03 -6.81
C VAL A 122 1.58 7.19 -8.04
N SER A 123 1.44 7.85 -9.19
CA SER A 123 1.34 7.18 -10.49
C SER A 123 2.59 7.33 -11.34
N GLU A 124 3.53 8.16 -10.90
CA GLU A 124 4.83 8.40 -11.53
C GLU A 124 5.88 8.76 -10.49
N VAL A 125 7.14 8.45 -10.76
CA VAL A 125 8.28 8.79 -9.91
C VAL A 125 9.05 9.94 -10.55
N ASP A 126 9.01 11.12 -9.92
CA ASP A 126 9.87 12.24 -10.31
C ASP A 126 11.28 12.11 -9.70
N GLU A 127 12.20 12.96 -10.15
CA GLU A 127 13.60 12.93 -9.71
C GLU A 127 13.74 13.23 -8.21
N SER A 128 12.91 14.10 -7.65
CA SER A 128 12.93 14.41 -6.22
C SER A 128 12.60 13.17 -5.38
N LEU A 129 11.55 12.47 -5.74
CA LEU A 129 11.14 11.24 -5.07
C LEU A 129 12.16 10.11 -5.29
N ARG A 130 12.73 10.02 -6.50
CA ARG A 130 13.82 9.09 -6.82
C ARG A 130 15.00 9.25 -5.88
N LEU A 131 15.46 10.49 -5.63
CA LEU A 131 16.59 10.75 -4.74
C LEU A 131 16.29 10.36 -3.28
N VAL A 132 15.07 10.59 -2.81
CA VAL A 132 14.68 10.15 -1.45
C VAL A 132 14.75 8.63 -1.35
N ILE A 133 14.14 7.91 -2.29
CA ILE A 133 14.17 6.43 -2.25
C ILE A 133 15.58 5.88 -2.52
N GLN A 134 16.38 6.55 -3.34
CA GLN A 134 17.79 6.16 -3.54
C GLN A 134 18.56 6.20 -2.22
N SER A 135 18.36 7.23 -1.38
CA SER A 135 19.00 7.29 -0.06
C SER A 135 18.62 6.11 0.85
N TRP A 136 17.41 5.55 0.68
CA TRP A 136 17.01 4.33 1.37
C TRP A 136 17.72 3.10 0.82
N VAL A 137 17.83 3.00 -0.51
CA VAL A 137 18.59 1.92 -1.17
C VAL A 137 20.04 1.93 -0.73
N ASP A 138 20.67 3.11 -0.64
CA ASP A 138 22.06 3.23 -0.19
C ASP A 138 22.25 2.72 1.25
N CYS A 139 21.29 2.98 2.14
CA CYS A 139 21.30 2.44 3.50
C CYS A 139 21.14 0.91 3.53
N VAL A 140 20.25 0.38 2.67
CA VAL A 140 19.98 -1.05 2.54
C VAL A 140 21.18 -1.79 1.96
N GLU A 141 21.85 -1.25 0.93
CA GLU A 141 23.08 -1.81 0.35
C GLU A 141 24.26 -1.80 1.33
N ALA A 142 24.28 -0.80 2.22
CA ALA A 142 25.27 -0.75 3.31
C ALA A 142 24.89 -1.65 4.51
N GLU A 143 23.80 -2.42 4.43
CA GLU A 143 23.24 -3.26 5.50
C GLU A 143 23.07 -2.48 6.83
N ASN A 144 22.74 -1.20 6.75
CA ASN A 144 22.64 -0.31 7.90
C ASN A 144 21.18 -0.03 8.28
N ALA A 145 20.60 -0.92 9.08
CA ALA A 145 19.21 -0.82 9.56
C ALA A 145 18.91 0.51 10.29
N VAL A 146 19.86 1.00 11.07
CA VAL A 146 19.69 2.27 11.82
C VAL A 146 19.69 3.48 10.89
N ALA A 147 20.58 3.49 9.91
CA ALA A 147 20.60 4.54 8.89
C ALA A 147 19.32 4.52 8.06
N PHE A 148 18.85 3.33 7.66
CA PHE A 148 17.60 3.16 6.93
C PHE A 148 16.39 3.66 7.73
N PHE A 149 16.28 3.29 9.00
CA PHE A 149 15.24 3.80 9.90
C PHE A 149 15.27 5.33 9.99
N ASN A 150 16.44 5.93 10.25
CA ASN A 150 16.59 7.37 10.39
C ASN A 150 16.31 8.11 9.07
N ALA A 151 16.64 7.50 7.93
CA ALA A 151 16.38 8.08 6.61
C ALA A 151 14.91 7.98 6.19
N SER A 152 14.16 7.01 6.67
CA SER A 152 12.77 6.76 6.22
C SER A 152 11.70 7.37 7.14
N VAL A 153 11.85 7.26 8.46
CA VAL A 153 10.81 7.66 9.43
C VAL A 153 10.37 9.12 9.31
N PRO A 154 11.28 10.12 9.15
CA PRO A 154 10.86 11.53 9.05
C PRO A 154 10.02 11.84 7.80
N TRP A 155 10.05 11.00 6.78
CA TRP A 155 9.23 11.13 5.57
C TRP A 155 7.87 10.45 5.72
N ASN A 156 7.77 9.43 6.59
CA ASN A 156 6.59 8.61 6.74
C ASN A 156 5.59 9.15 7.77
N PHE A 157 6.03 9.93 8.75
CA PHE A 157 5.16 10.40 9.83
C PHE A 157 5.24 11.93 10.01
N SER A 158 4.15 12.52 10.46
CA SER A 158 4.13 13.93 10.85
C SER A 158 5.00 14.17 12.09
N PRO A 159 5.62 15.35 12.24
CA PRO A 159 6.44 15.67 13.42
C PRO A 159 5.71 15.45 14.74
N ARG A 160 4.42 15.83 14.79
CA ARG A 160 3.59 15.66 15.98
C ARG A 160 3.41 14.18 16.34
N TRP A 161 3.23 13.32 15.34
CA TRP A 161 3.07 11.88 15.59
C TRP A 161 4.38 11.27 16.07
N ILE A 162 5.51 11.64 15.48
CA ILE A 162 6.86 11.21 15.89
C ILE A 162 7.10 11.55 17.37
N GLU A 163 6.83 12.80 17.77
CA GLU A 163 7.00 13.25 19.16
C GLU A 163 6.11 12.47 20.14
N ALA A 164 4.86 12.22 19.76
CA ALA A 164 3.88 11.52 20.60
C ALA A 164 4.12 10.01 20.71
N ASN A 165 4.89 9.40 19.78
CA ASN A 165 5.04 7.95 19.65
C ASN A 165 6.50 7.48 19.70
N ALA A 166 7.37 8.20 20.41
CA ALA A 166 8.80 7.89 20.49
C ALA A 166 9.09 6.44 20.92
N ALA A 167 8.33 5.89 21.88
CA ALA A 167 8.49 4.51 22.33
C ALA A 167 8.15 3.49 21.23
N VAL A 168 7.10 3.74 20.45
CA VAL A 168 6.72 2.89 19.30
C VAL A 168 7.80 2.91 18.24
N LEU A 169 8.45 4.06 18.03
CA LEU A 169 9.54 4.21 17.07
C LEU A 169 10.81 3.47 17.50
N GLU A 170 11.13 3.43 18.80
CA GLU A 170 12.26 2.62 19.28
C GLU A 170 12.03 1.12 19.04
N ASP A 171 10.81 0.62 19.28
CA ASP A 171 10.45 -0.77 18.96
C ASP A 171 10.47 -1.03 17.44
N ALA A 172 10.03 -0.07 16.63
CA ALA A 172 10.09 -0.17 15.18
C ALA A 172 11.54 -0.24 14.66
N LYS A 173 12.45 0.51 15.26
CA LYS A 173 13.89 0.52 14.93
C LYS A 173 14.53 -0.87 15.08
N GLU A 174 14.14 -1.62 16.11
CA GLU A 174 14.62 -3.01 16.29
C GLU A 174 14.08 -3.93 15.17
N ARG A 175 12.84 -3.70 14.71
CA ARG A 175 12.25 -4.48 13.60
C ARG A 175 12.94 -4.23 12.26
N TYR A 176 13.50 -3.04 12.02
CA TYR A 176 14.27 -2.77 10.80
C TYR A 176 15.51 -3.67 10.66
N LYS A 177 16.06 -4.17 11.77
CA LYS A 177 17.19 -5.12 11.77
C LYS A 177 16.81 -6.52 11.27
N LEU A 178 15.50 -6.82 11.21
CA LEU A 178 14.96 -8.11 10.77
C LEU A 178 14.53 -8.09 9.29
N LEU A 179 14.64 -6.96 8.61
CA LEU A 179 14.26 -6.83 7.20
C LEU A 179 15.23 -7.60 6.30
N ASP A 180 14.68 -8.24 5.28
CA ASP A 180 15.45 -8.80 4.17
C ASP A 180 15.88 -7.66 3.23
N PHE A 181 17.06 -7.10 3.44
CA PHE A 181 17.56 -5.97 2.67
C PHE A 181 17.68 -6.25 1.17
N PRO A 182 18.16 -7.41 0.71
CA PRO A 182 18.07 -7.78 -0.69
C PRO A 182 16.66 -7.69 -1.28
N ALA A 183 15.63 -8.14 -0.54
CA ALA A 183 14.24 -8.01 -0.98
C ALA A 183 13.76 -6.55 -0.97
N VAL A 184 14.07 -5.77 0.09
CA VAL A 184 13.75 -4.34 0.16
C VAL A 184 14.34 -3.58 -1.02
N LYS A 185 15.60 -3.87 -1.40
CA LYS A 185 16.25 -3.28 -2.58
C LYS A 185 15.44 -3.58 -3.86
N ARG A 186 15.05 -4.85 -4.09
CA ARG A 186 14.25 -5.24 -5.26
C ARG A 186 12.90 -4.53 -5.31
N LEU A 187 12.26 -4.32 -4.17
CA LEU A 187 11.01 -3.54 -4.07
C LEU A 187 11.24 -2.07 -4.45
N CYS A 188 12.31 -1.44 -3.97
CA CYS A 188 12.66 -0.06 -4.36
C CYS A 188 13.00 0.03 -5.86
N GLU A 189 13.71 -0.94 -6.42
CA GLU A 189 14.02 -1.01 -7.85
C GLU A 189 12.76 -1.17 -8.72
N ALA A 190 11.75 -1.92 -8.25
CA ALA A 190 10.44 -1.98 -8.88
C ALA A 190 9.72 -0.64 -8.83
N PHE A 191 9.76 0.05 -7.68
CA PHE A 191 9.18 1.36 -7.50
C PHE A 191 9.76 2.42 -8.45
N PHE A 192 11.06 2.41 -8.72
CA PHE A 192 11.68 3.36 -9.65
C PHE A 192 11.14 3.32 -11.08
N LYS A 193 10.42 2.25 -11.45
CA LYS A 193 9.84 2.06 -12.78
C LYS A 193 8.38 2.54 -12.87
N VAL A 194 7.79 3.00 -11.77
CA VAL A 194 6.41 3.47 -11.73
C VAL A 194 6.24 4.69 -12.64
N ASN A 195 5.42 4.52 -13.67
CA ASN A 195 5.07 5.56 -14.63
C ASN A 195 3.77 5.17 -15.36
N TYR A 196 2.64 5.32 -14.68
CA TYR A 196 1.32 4.88 -15.16
C TYR A 196 0.34 6.04 -15.36
N THR A 197 0.75 7.29 -15.12
CA THR A 197 -0.13 8.47 -15.15
C THR A 197 -0.92 8.56 -16.46
N SER A 198 -0.26 8.29 -17.61
CA SER A 198 -0.92 8.34 -18.92
C SER A 198 -1.94 7.22 -19.18
N ARG A 199 -1.93 6.18 -18.34
CA ARG A 199 -2.88 5.07 -18.44
C ARG A 199 -4.04 5.17 -17.45
N LEU A 200 -3.96 6.06 -16.45
CA LEU A 200 -4.99 6.15 -15.43
C LEU A 200 -6.36 6.57 -15.98
N GLU A 201 -6.42 7.22 -17.13
CA GLU A 201 -7.67 7.52 -17.84
C GLU A 201 -8.43 6.27 -18.32
N GLU A 202 -7.76 5.10 -18.34
CA GLU A 202 -8.37 3.80 -18.67
C GLU A 202 -9.21 3.24 -17.48
N ILE A 203 -9.07 3.82 -16.27
CA ILE A 203 -9.76 3.36 -15.06
C ILE A 203 -11.15 3.98 -15.01
N ASP A 204 -12.18 3.17 -15.27
CA ASP A 204 -13.59 3.57 -15.18
C ASP A 204 -14.24 3.19 -13.83
N ASP A 205 -13.56 2.36 -13.03
CA ASP A 205 -14.08 1.91 -11.74
C ASP A 205 -14.23 3.08 -10.75
N PRO A 206 -15.26 3.06 -9.88
CA PRO A 206 -15.38 4.04 -8.80
C PRO A 206 -14.08 4.13 -8.01
N THR A 207 -13.54 5.33 -7.89
CA THR A 207 -12.21 5.55 -7.30
C THR A 207 -12.26 6.57 -6.17
N CYS A 208 -11.56 6.27 -5.05
CA CYS A 208 -11.34 7.16 -3.92
C CYS A 208 -9.83 7.42 -3.78
N ILE A 209 -9.43 8.67 -3.71
CA ILE A 209 -8.05 9.11 -3.49
C ILE A 209 -7.97 9.75 -2.11
N MET A 210 -7.09 9.23 -1.25
CA MET A 210 -6.86 9.72 0.10
C MET A 210 -5.39 10.11 0.26
N VAL A 211 -5.12 11.25 0.88
CA VAL A 211 -3.73 11.69 1.09
C VAL A 211 -3.59 12.50 2.38
N GLY A 212 -2.52 12.24 3.14
CA GLY A 212 -2.15 13.06 4.29
C GLY A 212 -1.70 14.47 3.87
N GLU A 213 -2.22 15.49 4.56
CA GLU A 213 -1.86 16.89 4.28
C GLU A 213 -0.36 17.16 4.42
N LEU A 214 0.28 16.48 5.39
CA LEU A 214 1.69 16.62 5.75
C LEU A 214 2.56 15.48 5.19
N ASP A 215 2.03 14.69 4.25
CA ASP A 215 2.83 13.67 3.56
C ASP A 215 3.93 14.33 2.73
N LEU A 216 5.18 14.15 3.17
CA LEU A 216 6.36 14.74 2.53
C LEU A 216 6.91 13.86 1.39
N ILE A 217 6.54 12.57 1.34
CA ILE A 217 7.09 11.64 0.36
C ILE A 217 6.16 11.48 -0.86
N LYS A 218 4.89 11.15 -0.66
CA LYS A 218 3.91 10.94 -1.73
C LYS A 218 2.70 11.87 -1.57
N GLY A 219 2.97 13.11 -1.17
CA GLY A 219 2.00 14.06 -0.69
C GLY A 219 0.99 14.58 -1.72
N PRO A 220 0.22 15.62 -1.34
CA PRO A 220 -0.93 16.12 -2.10
C PRO A 220 -0.66 16.47 -3.56
N ARG A 221 0.60 16.78 -3.93
CA ARG A 221 0.97 17.07 -5.32
C ARG A 221 0.79 15.84 -6.22
N PHE A 222 1.16 14.65 -5.75
CA PHE A 222 1.00 13.40 -6.49
C PHE A 222 -0.47 12.94 -6.53
N ALA A 223 -1.18 13.03 -5.42
CA ALA A 223 -2.60 12.72 -5.37
C ALA A 223 -3.41 13.59 -6.34
N LYS A 224 -3.02 14.87 -6.53
CA LYS A 224 -3.62 15.76 -7.55
C LYS A 224 -3.29 15.33 -8.99
N ILE A 225 -2.12 14.74 -9.25
CA ILE A 225 -1.79 14.17 -10.57
C ILE A 225 -2.76 13.02 -10.85
N ILE A 226 -2.92 12.10 -9.92
CA ILE A 226 -3.84 10.96 -10.04
C ILE A 226 -5.28 11.46 -10.24
N HIS A 227 -5.74 12.43 -9.43
CA HIS A 227 -7.11 12.95 -9.52
C HIS A 227 -7.39 13.68 -10.86
N ARG A 228 -6.38 14.30 -11.47
CA ARG A 228 -6.53 14.88 -12.82
C ARG A 228 -6.69 13.81 -13.89
N ALA A 229 -6.01 12.67 -13.72
CA ALA A 229 -6.06 11.56 -14.66
C ALA A 229 -7.33 10.70 -14.46
N ILE A 230 -7.92 10.68 -13.24
CA ILE A 230 -9.19 10.02 -12.92
C ILE A 230 -10.18 11.07 -12.38
N PRO A 231 -10.81 11.89 -13.24
CA PRO A 231 -11.58 13.06 -12.79
C PRO A 231 -12.86 12.72 -12.01
N HIS A 232 -13.38 11.51 -12.13
CA HIS A 232 -14.54 11.03 -11.39
C HIS A 232 -14.20 10.50 -9.98
N ALA A 233 -12.92 10.43 -9.62
CA ALA A 233 -12.50 9.98 -8.31
C ALA A 233 -12.91 10.96 -7.19
N GLU A 234 -13.35 10.42 -6.05
CA GLU A 234 -13.45 11.21 -4.82
C GLU A 234 -12.05 11.56 -4.32
N TYR A 235 -11.86 12.79 -3.83
CA TYR A 235 -10.56 13.25 -3.32
C TYR A 235 -10.67 13.70 -1.87
N HIS A 236 -9.89 13.10 -0.98
CA HIS A 236 -9.89 13.37 0.44
C HIS A 236 -8.49 13.75 0.95
N LEU A 237 -8.39 14.96 1.54
CA LEU A 237 -7.18 15.43 2.21
C LEU A 237 -7.33 15.22 3.72
N ILE A 238 -6.54 14.32 4.31
CA ILE A 238 -6.56 14.03 5.75
C ILE A 238 -5.69 15.05 6.47
N LYS A 239 -6.32 15.99 7.15
CA LYS A 239 -5.64 17.13 7.77
C LYS A 239 -4.73 16.72 8.91
N GLY A 240 -3.51 17.25 8.89
CA GLY A 240 -2.49 17.02 9.92
C GLY A 240 -1.92 15.61 9.96
N ALA A 241 -2.21 14.76 8.96
CA ALA A 241 -1.58 13.44 8.80
C ALA A 241 -0.37 13.50 7.88
N GLY A 242 0.66 12.73 8.19
CA GLY A 242 1.79 12.44 7.30
C GLY A 242 1.47 11.31 6.32
N HIS A 243 2.50 10.62 5.83
CA HIS A 243 2.38 9.52 4.87
C HIS A 243 1.68 8.28 5.44
N ALA A 244 1.86 7.97 6.71
CA ALA A 244 1.14 6.88 7.36
C ALA A 244 -0.23 7.34 7.88
N SER A 245 -1.08 7.90 7.01
CA SER A 245 -2.37 8.50 7.38
C SER A 245 -3.30 7.52 8.08
N CYS A 246 -3.23 6.23 7.73
CA CYS A 246 -3.97 5.12 8.36
C CYS A 246 -3.59 4.90 9.84
N TRP A 247 -2.37 5.28 10.25
CA TRP A 247 -1.90 5.20 11.63
C TRP A 247 -2.12 6.51 12.40
N GLU A 248 -1.97 7.64 11.71
CA GLU A 248 -2.02 8.96 12.34
C GLU A 248 -3.46 9.45 12.61
N LYS A 249 -4.41 9.04 11.77
CA LYS A 249 -5.81 9.46 11.79
C LYS A 249 -6.77 8.29 11.53
N PRO A 250 -6.69 7.20 12.30
CA PRO A 250 -7.40 5.96 11.99
C PRO A 250 -8.92 6.10 11.93
N GLU A 251 -9.53 6.93 12.80
CA GLU A 251 -10.98 7.12 12.82
C GLU A 251 -11.47 7.83 11.55
N GLU A 252 -10.84 8.96 11.18
CA GLU A 252 -11.16 9.72 9.97
C GLU A 252 -10.89 8.87 8.72
N PHE A 253 -9.76 8.18 8.70
CA PHE A 253 -9.37 7.27 7.62
C PHE A 253 -10.40 6.17 7.39
N ASN A 254 -10.82 5.47 8.45
CA ASN A 254 -11.80 4.39 8.37
C ASN A 254 -13.18 4.92 7.94
N ALA A 255 -13.60 6.10 8.42
CA ALA A 255 -14.85 6.72 8.04
C ALA A 255 -14.90 7.03 6.53
N ILE A 256 -13.83 7.59 5.96
CA ILE A 256 -13.76 7.87 4.52
C ILE A 256 -13.89 6.59 3.69
N ILE A 257 -13.19 5.52 4.07
CA ILE A 257 -13.28 4.24 3.36
C ILE A 257 -14.71 3.66 3.43
N LEU A 258 -15.31 3.62 4.62
CA LEU A 258 -16.66 3.09 4.81
C LEU A 258 -17.71 3.92 4.06
N ASP A 259 -17.62 5.25 4.13
CA ASP A 259 -18.53 6.15 3.41
C ASP A 259 -18.41 6.02 1.89
N PHE A 260 -17.20 5.82 1.38
CA PHE A 260 -16.98 5.55 -0.05
C PHE A 260 -17.56 4.19 -0.44
N LEU A 261 -17.21 3.12 0.27
CA LEU A 261 -17.63 1.76 -0.06
C LEU A 261 -19.13 1.56 0.05
N ALA A 262 -19.81 2.24 0.99
CA ALA A 262 -21.28 2.17 1.14
C ALA A 262 -22.06 2.68 -0.08
N LYS A 263 -21.42 3.45 -0.97
CA LYS A 263 -22.01 3.96 -2.23
C LYS A 263 -21.81 2.98 -3.39
N GLN A 264 -21.00 1.94 -3.20
CA GLN A 264 -20.63 1.02 -4.27
C GLN A 264 -21.54 -0.22 -4.23
N PRO A 265 -21.96 -0.74 -5.41
CA PRO A 265 -22.82 -1.91 -5.52
C PRO A 265 -22.13 -3.23 -5.12
#